data_930922de6c1bb4e5785594a703bf833c
#
_entry.id   930922de6c1bb4e5785594a703bf833c
#
_cell.length_a   1.000
_cell.length_b   1.000
_cell.length_c   1.000
_cell.angle_alpha   90.00
_cell.angle_beta   90.00
_cell.angle_gamma   90.00
#
_symmetry.space_group_name_H-M   'P 1'
#
loop_
_entity.id
_entity.type
_entity.pdbx_description
1 polymer ?
#
loop_
_entity_poly.entity_id
_entity_poly.type
_entity_poly.pdbx_seq_one_letter_code
_entity_poly.pdbx_strand_id
1 'polypeptide(L)'
;MSTAQHRSGPDGEGVCVPDNCPCEDGACTLSKYVRTTADASGDHHHTLAETEKAVAALLSGMPVDMESMAAVQNIYRAANAVRKRLESSVLAPHDLTWTGWVVLWVVWIWGDIETRHVAVEAGISKGTLTGVVGTLEKRGLLRRRTHPDDARRVLVSLTPKGRKLMVVLFPTFNAEESFVTETLSAAEKATLARTLRKVALQVEPG
;
A
#
# COMPACT_ATOMS: atom_id res chain seq x y z
N MET A 1 -17.70 10.58 40.51
CA MET A 1 -16.49 11.42 40.36
C MET A 1 -15.39 10.77 41.17
N SER A 2 -14.59 9.93 40.55
CA SER A 2 -13.44 9.28 41.18
C SER A 2 -12.24 9.57 40.32
N THR A 3 -11.42 10.51 40.77
CA THR A 3 -10.15 10.86 40.15
C THR A 3 -9.12 9.78 40.49
N ALA A 4 -8.77 8.97 39.50
CA ALA A 4 -7.62 8.08 39.62
C ALA A 4 -6.35 8.91 39.57
N GLN A 5 -5.65 8.99 40.72
CA GLN A 5 -4.34 9.63 40.83
C GLN A 5 -3.26 8.70 40.26
N HIS A 6 -2.54 9.18 39.28
CA HIS A 6 -1.31 8.59 38.78
C HIS A 6 -0.24 8.55 39.89
N ARG A 7 0.28 7.37 40.17
CA ARG A 7 1.58 7.21 40.84
C ARG A 7 2.64 6.89 39.81
N SER A 8 3.53 7.84 39.58
CA SER A 8 4.78 7.61 38.88
C SER A 8 5.66 6.68 39.73
N GLY A 9 6.14 5.59 39.18
CA GLY A 9 7.20 4.78 39.77
C GLY A 9 8.53 5.50 39.66
N PRO A 10 9.56 5.08 40.44
CA PRO A 10 10.83 5.78 40.56
C PRO A 10 11.66 5.87 39.27
N ASP A 11 11.23 5.24 38.17
CA ASP A 11 11.99 5.14 36.91
C ASP A 11 11.35 5.87 35.72
N GLY A 12 10.32 6.70 35.92
CA GLY A 12 9.79 7.59 34.89
C GLY A 12 9.16 6.90 33.67
N GLU A 13 8.77 5.65 33.76
CA GLU A 13 8.29 4.84 32.62
C GLU A 13 6.77 4.62 32.63
N GLY A 14 6.12 5.11 31.59
CA GLY A 14 4.88 4.57 31.05
C GLY A 14 3.57 5.09 31.63
N VAL A 15 2.94 5.99 30.91
CA VAL A 15 1.55 6.41 31.14
C VAL A 15 0.59 5.40 30.52
N CYS A 16 -0.24 4.76 31.33
CA CYS A 16 -1.36 3.95 30.86
C CYS A 16 -2.53 4.90 30.50
N VAL A 17 -3.10 4.82 29.31
CA VAL A 17 -4.25 5.62 28.92
C VAL A 17 -5.53 5.03 29.51
N PRO A 18 -6.38 5.83 30.21
CA PRO A 18 -7.29 5.32 31.25
C PRO A 18 -8.55 4.62 30.78
N ASP A 19 -9.06 4.91 29.61
CA ASP A 19 -10.49 4.67 29.36
C ASP A 19 -10.88 3.27 28.90
N ASN A 20 -9.92 2.35 28.70
CA ASN A 20 -10.23 0.98 28.33
C ASN A 20 -9.12 -0.06 28.68
N CYS A 21 -8.48 0.07 29.81
CA CYS A 21 -7.46 -0.88 30.24
C CYS A 21 -8.10 -2.11 30.90
N PRO A 22 -7.91 -3.34 30.38
CA PRO A 22 -8.50 -4.55 30.94
C PRO A 22 -7.79 -5.08 32.20
N CYS A 23 -6.98 -4.24 32.84
CA CYS A 23 -6.21 -4.63 34.02
C CYS A 23 -7.04 -4.43 35.28
N GLU A 24 -7.63 -5.48 35.83
CA GLU A 24 -8.42 -5.45 37.08
C GLU A 24 -7.58 -5.15 38.35
N ASP A 25 -6.24 -5.31 38.31
CA ASP A 25 -5.36 -5.23 39.49
C ASP A 25 -4.36 -4.07 39.48
N GLY A 26 -4.54 -3.05 38.66
CA GLY A 26 -3.67 -1.84 38.68
C GLY A 26 -2.25 -2.03 38.14
N ALA A 27 -1.87 -3.22 37.68
CA ALA A 27 -0.60 -3.51 37.01
C ALA A 27 -0.83 -3.70 35.52
N CYS A 28 -0.80 -2.60 34.76
CA CYS A 28 -0.91 -2.65 33.31
C CYS A 28 0.33 -3.33 32.69
N THR A 29 0.20 -4.62 32.36
CA THR A 29 1.28 -5.37 31.70
C THR A 29 1.60 -4.85 30.28
N LEU A 30 0.69 -4.11 29.66
CA LEU A 30 0.92 -3.45 28.35
C LEU A 30 1.86 -2.24 28.43
N SER A 31 1.94 -1.59 29.59
CA SER A 31 2.81 -0.43 29.83
C SER A 31 4.31 -0.74 29.61
N LYS A 32 4.73 -1.99 29.78
CA LYS A 32 6.12 -2.42 29.56
C LYS A 32 6.54 -2.48 28.08
N TYR A 33 5.56 -2.44 27.16
CA TYR A 33 5.78 -2.68 25.73
C TYR A 33 5.58 -1.44 24.85
N VAL A 34 5.08 -0.35 25.42
CA VAL A 34 4.77 0.88 24.69
C VAL A 34 5.83 1.93 25.02
N ARG A 35 7.01 1.85 24.39
CA ARG A 35 7.91 3.00 24.28
C ARG A 35 7.54 3.78 23.05
N THR A 36 7.00 4.98 23.24
CA THR A 36 6.75 5.93 22.19
C THR A 36 8.02 6.72 21.91
N THR A 37 8.55 6.63 20.70
CA THR A 37 9.51 7.61 20.22
C THR A 37 8.72 8.80 19.70
N ALA A 38 8.76 9.92 20.43
CA ALA A 38 8.23 11.19 19.92
C ALA A 38 9.13 11.66 18.78
N ASP A 39 8.55 11.94 17.62
CA ASP A 39 9.24 12.69 16.58
C ASP A 39 9.27 14.17 16.93
N ALA A 40 9.96 15.00 16.12
CA ALA A 40 10.08 16.44 16.33
C ALA A 40 8.75 17.21 16.29
N SER A 41 7.64 16.55 15.89
CA SER A 41 6.28 17.12 15.88
C SER A 41 5.47 16.80 17.14
N GLY A 42 6.01 15.97 18.06
CA GLY A 42 5.30 15.53 19.26
C GLY A 42 4.26 14.44 19.00
N ASP A 43 4.22 13.89 17.80
CA ASP A 43 3.35 12.78 17.42
C ASP A 43 3.98 11.45 17.82
N HIS A 44 3.26 10.62 18.56
CA HIS A 44 3.76 9.35 19.08
C HIS A 44 3.54 8.23 18.06
N HIS A 45 4.60 7.90 17.31
CA HIS A 45 4.60 6.77 16.39
C HIS A 45 5.33 5.57 16.99
N HIS A 46 4.64 4.43 17.02
CA HIS A 46 5.29 3.17 17.38
C HIS A 46 6.15 2.66 16.22
N THR A 47 7.34 2.18 16.54
CA THR A 47 8.17 1.48 15.57
C THR A 47 7.52 0.16 15.13
N LEU A 48 7.95 -0.38 13.99
CA LEU A 48 7.49 -1.68 13.50
C LEU A 48 7.72 -2.78 14.55
N ALA A 49 8.92 -2.83 15.13
CA ALA A 49 9.29 -3.83 16.14
C ALA A 49 8.46 -3.70 17.42
N GLU A 50 8.16 -2.49 17.88
CA GLU A 50 7.29 -2.24 19.04
C GLU A 50 5.86 -2.72 18.75
N THR A 51 5.34 -2.44 17.56
CA THR A 51 4.00 -2.89 17.16
C THR A 51 3.93 -4.42 17.11
N GLU A 52 4.89 -5.08 16.50
CA GLU A 52 4.94 -6.54 16.41
C GLU A 52 5.03 -7.20 17.79
N LYS A 53 5.85 -6.64 18.69
CA LYS A 53 5.97 -7.11 20.07
C LYS A 53 4.68 -6.92 20.85
N ALA A 54 4.01 -5.78 20.73
CA ALA A 54 2.74 -5.51 21.40
C ALA A 54 1.64 -6.45 20.91
N VAL A 55 1.56 -6.70 19.61
CA VAL A 55 0.61 -7.64 19.00
C VAL A 55 0.87 -9.07 19.50
N ALA A 56 2.12 -9.53 19.51
CA ALA A 56 2.48 -10.84 20.01
C ALA A 56 2.10 -11.04 21.50
N ALA A 57 2.30 -9.99 22.31
CA ALA A 57 1.92 -10.03 23.72
C ALA A 57 0.39 -10.06 23.89
N LEU A 58 -0.35 -9.24 23.14
CA LEU A 58 -1.81 -9.16 23.21
C LEU A 58 -2.50 -10.47 22.81
N LEU A 59 -1.97 -11.12 21.77
CA LEU A 59 -2.54 -12.34 21.21
C LEU A 59 -1.97 -13.62 21.84
N SER A 60 -1.11 -13.49 22.85
CA SER A 60 -0.54 -14.63 23.57
C SER A 60 -1.65 -15.50 24.17
N GLY A 61 -1.63 -16.79 23.83
CA GLY A 61 -2.66 -17.77 24.28
C GLY A 61 -3.92 -17.84 23.41
N MET A 62 -4.07 -16.99 22.40
CA MET A 62 -5.14 -17.14 21.41
C MET A 62 -4.76 -18.17 20.33
N PRO A 63 -5.72 -18.95 19.80
CA PRO A 63 -5.48 -19.93 18.74
C PRO A 63 -5.36 -19.23 17.37
N VAL A 64 -4.31 -18.45 17.18
CA VAL A 64 -4.06 -17.68 15.94
C VAL A 64 -2.74 -18.11 15.31
N ASP A 65 -2.69 -18.12 13.95
CA ASP A 65 -1.47 -18.33 13.21
C ASP A 65 -0.71 -17.00 13.10
N MET A 66 0.25 -16.79 14.01
CA MET A 66 1.08 -15.58 14.08
C MET A 66 1.97 -15.41 12.87
N GLU A 67 2.45 -16.49 12.26
CA GLU A 67 3.32 -16.43 11.09
C GLU A 67 2.54 -15.95 9.86
N SER A 68 1.37 -16.51 9.61
CA SER A 68 0.47 -16.06 8.55
C SER A 68 0.05 -14.60 8.73
N MET A 69 -0.28 -14.21 9.97
CA MET A 69 -0.64 -12.84 10.30
C MET A 69 0.52 -11.87 10.02
N ALA A 70 1.73 -12.19 10.48
CA ALA A 70 2.90 -11.36 10.24
C ALA A 70 3.19 -11.22 8.74
N ALA A 71 3.11 -12.32 7.98
CA ALA A 71 3.30 -12.30 6.53
C ALA A 71 2.31 -11.35 5.84
N VAL A 72 1.02 -11.49 6.11
CA VAL A 72 -0.04 -10.65 5.51
C VAL A 72 0.10 -9.18 5.91
N GLN A 73 0.35 -8.90 7.20
CA GLN A 73 0.56 -7.53 7.66
C GLN A 73 1.76 -6.86 6.97
N ASN A 74 2.87 -7.59 6.78
CA ASN A 74 4.05 -7.05 6.12
C ASN A 74 3.84 -6.84 4.62
N ILE A 75 3.02 -7.66 3.95
CA ILE A 75 2.58 -7.39 2.57
C ILE A 75 1.86 -6.03 2.48
N TYR A 76 0.86 -5.77 3.36
CA TYR A 76 0.14 -4.50 3.36
C TYR A 76 1.04 -3.30 3.68
N ARG A 77 1.92 -3.43 4.68
CA ARG A 77 2.86 -2.36 5.06
C ARG A 77 3.81 -2.03 3.92
N ALA A 78 4.44 -3.05 3.33
CA ALA A 78 5.36 -2.87 2.22
C ALA A 78 4.66 -2.25 1.02
N ALA A 79 3.49 -2.78 0.62
CA ALA A 79 2.72 -2.25 -0.49
C ALA A 79 2.35 -0.77 -0.31
N ASN A 80 1.88 -0.38 0.90
CA ASN A 80 1.52 1.00 1.19
C ASN A 80 2.74 1.93 1.21
N ALA A 81 3.86 1.50 1.79
CA ALA A 81 5.10 2.29 1.86
C ALA A 81 5.67 2.53 0.45
N VAL A 82 5.77 1.47 -0.36
CA VAL A 82 6.23 1.53 -1.75
C VAL A 82 5.32 2.45 -2.57
N ARG A 83 4.01 2.24 -2.50
CA ARG A 83 3.03 3.06 -3.20
C ARG A 83 3.17 4.54 -2.82
N LYS A 84 3.20 4.88 -1.52
CA LYS A 84 3.33 6.26 -1.03
C LYS A 84 4.60 6.91 -1.57
N ARG A 85 5.72 6.18 -1.56
CA ARG A 85 6.97 6.67 -2.09
C ARG A 85 6.89 6.94 -3.59
N LEU A 86 6.44 5.98 -4.40
CA LEU A 86 6.32 6.12 -5.84
C LEU A 86 5.34 7.24 -6.23
N GLU A 87 4.22 7.38 -5.51
CA GLU A 87 3.30 8.50 -5.72
C GLU A 87 3.97 9.84 -5.46
N SER A 88 4.69 10.00 -4.35
CA SER A 88 5.29 11.28 -3.98
C SER A 88 6.53 11.63 -4.81
N SER A 89 7.41 10.67 -5.07
CA SER A 89 8.71 10.94 -5.73
C SER A 89 8.62 10.94 -7.26
N VAL A 90 7.72 10.13 -7.85
CA VAL A 90 7.67 9.92 -9.30
C VAL A 90 6.38 10.44 -9.92
N LEU A 91 5.23 10.11 -9.35
CA LEU A 91 3.94 10.37 -10.00
C LEU A 91 3.43 11.80 -9.77
N ALA A 92 3.59 12.34 -8.56
CA ALA A 92 3.11 13.68 -8.23
C ALA A 92 3.70 14.81 -9.09
N PRO A 93 4.99 14.80 -9.44
CA PRO A 93 5.56 15.80 -10.36
C PRO A 93 4.93 15.81 -11.76
N HIS A 94 4.23 14.74 -12.10
CA HIS A 94 3.53 14.58 -13.38
C HIS A 94 2.01 14.64 -13.24
N ASP A 95 1.47 15.09 -12.10
CA ASP A 95 0.03 15.13 -11.78
C ASP A 95 -0.64 13.76 -12.00
N LEU A 96 0.05 12.68 -11.68
CA LEU A 96 -0.47 11.33 -11.77
C LEU A 96 -0.77 10.78 -10.36
N THR A 97 -1.94 10.14 -10.23
CA THR A 97 -2.26 9.27 -9.10
C THR A 97 -1.76 7.85 -9.37
N TRP A 98 -1.63 7.04 -8.34
CA TRP A 98 -1.33 5.61 -8.47
C TRP A 98 -2.26 4.90 -9.46
N THR A 99 -3.57 5.10 -9.31
CA THR A 99 -4.57 4.48 -10.20
C THR A 99 -4.42 4.96 -11.64
N GLY A 100 -4.14 6.25 -11.84
CA GLY A 100 -3.85 6.80 -13.18
C GLY A 100 -2.62 6.18 -13.82
N TRP A 101 -1.56 5.98 -13.04
CA TRP A 101 -0.36 5.27 -13.47
C TRP A 101 -0.65 3.83 -13.88
N VAL A 102 -1.35 3.06 -13.01
CA VAL A 102 -1.68 1.66 -13.31
C VAL A 102 -2.50 1.53 -14.59
N VAL A 103 -3.49 2.41 -14.81
CA VAL A 103 -4.26 2.43 -16.06
C VAL A 103 -3.38 2.72 -17.28
N LEU A 104 -2.50 3.72 -17.19
CA LEU A 104 -1.54 4.02 -18.27
C LEU A 104 -0.60 2.84 -18.54
N TRP A 105 -0.12 2.18 -17.49
CA TRP A 105 0.74 1.01 -17.57
C TRP A 105 0.07 -0.16 -18.29
N VAL A 106 -1.16 -0.51 -17.89
CA VAL A 106 -1.95 -1.57 -18.54
C VAL A 106 -2.14 -1.28 -20.03
N VAL A 107 -2.56 -0.03 -20.36
CA VAL A 107 -2.75 0.37 -21.76
C VAL A 107 -1.43 0.43 -22.52
N TRP A 108 -0.32 0.72 -21.87
CA TRP A 108 1.00 0.72 -22.50
C TRP A 108 1.48 -0.67 -22.89
N ILE A 109 1.22 -1.65 -22.02
CA ILE A 109 1.60 -3.06 -22.26
C ILE A 109 0.72 -3.70 -23.35
N TRP A 110 -0.59 -3.54 -23.21
CA TRP A 110 -1.54 -4.29 -24.04
C TRP A 110 -1.99 -3.54 -25.31
N GLY A 111 -1.65 -2.28 -25.44
CA GLY A 111 -2.02 -1.45 -26.58
C GLY A 111 -3.51 -1.08 -26.56
N ASP A 112 -4.19 -1.29 -27.70
CA ASP A 112 -5.63 -1.06 -27.82
C ASP A 112 -6.41 -2.13 -27.07
N ILE A 113 -6.93 -1.80 -25.90
CA ILE A 113 -7.57 -2.75 -24.99
C ILE A 113 -8.96 -2.28 -24.58
N GLU A 114 -9.90 -3.21 -24.44
CA GLU A 114 -11.24 -2.87 -23.99
C GLU A 114 -11.28 -2.39 -22.55
N THR A 115 -12.13 -1.38 -22.29
CA THR A 115 -12.28 -0.81 -20.94
C THR A 115 -12.55 -1.85 -19.86
N ARG A 116 -13.35 -2.90 -20.17
CA ARG A 116 -13.62 -3.97 -19.20
C ARG A 116 -12.35 -4.73 -18.80
N HIS A 117 -11.46 -5.00 -19.76
CA HIS A 117 -10.19 -5.68 -19.48
C HIS A 117 -9.20 -4.76 -18.74
N VAL A 118 -9.17 -3.46 -19.07
CA VAL A 118 -8.38 -2.50 -18.29
C VAL A 118 -8.81 -2.49 -16.82
N ALA A 119 -10.11 -2.58 -16.52
CA ALA A 119 -10.61 -2.61 -15.15
C ALA A 119 -10.12 -3.84 -14.39
N VAL A 120 -10.17 -5.01 -15.04
CA VAL A 120 -9.69 -6.28 -14.47
C VAL A 120 -8.19 -6.23 -14.24
N GLU A 121 -7.41 -5.91 -15.27
CA GLU A 121 -5.95 -5.83 -15.18
C GLU A 121 -5.45 -4.79 -14.16
N ALA A 122 -6.16 -3.66 -14.03
CA ALA A 122 -5.84 -2.63 -13.07
C ALA A 122 -6.38 -2.93 -11.65
N GLY A 123 -7.16 -3.99 -11.45
CA GLY A 123 -7.75 -4.34 -10.17
C GLY A 123 -8.73 -3.28 -9.62
N ILE A 124 -9.48 -2.59 -10.51
CA ILE A 124 -10.38 -1.49 -10.12
C ILE A 124 -11.80 -1.69 -10.65
N SER A 125 -12.78 -1.03 -10.01
CA SER A 125 -14.16 -1.06 -10.48
C SER A 125 -14.34 -0.36 -11.84
N LYS A 126 -15.36 -0.76 -12.62
CA LYS A 126 -15.72 -0.08 -13.88
C LYS A 126 -16.03 1.40 -13.68
N GLY A 127 -16.66 1.77 -12.55
CA GLY A 127 -16.97 3.17 -12.21
C GLY A 127 -15.70 3.98 -11.98
N THR A 128 -14.76 3.45 -11.19
CA THR A 128 -13.45 4.05 -10.95
C THR A 128 -12.68 4.22 -12.26
N LEU A 129 -12.63 3.18 -13.10
CA LEU A 129 -11.96 3.26 -14.40
C LEU A 129 -12.54 4.37 -15.28
N THR A 130 -13.87 4.49 -15.35
CA THR A 130 -14.53 5.53 -16.18
C THR A 130 -14.04 6.93 -15.79
N GLY A 131 -13.97 7.23 -14.49
CA GLY A 131 -13.46 8.50 -13.98
C GLY A 131 -12.00 8.73 -14.31
N VAL A 132 -11.15 7.71 -14.09
CA VAL A 132 -9.71 7.77 -14.36
C VAL A 132 -9.44 7.96 -15.84
N VAL A 133 -10.05 7.15 -16.71
CA VAL A 133 -9.89 7.30 -18.17
C VAL A 133 -10.37 8.68 -18.65
N GLY A 134 -11.51 9.18 -18.10
CA GLY A 134 -12.00 10.51 -18.42
C GLY A 134 -11.00 11.62 -18.05
N THR A 135 -10.32 11.50 -16.91
CA THR A 135 -9.28 12.43 -16.47
C THR A 135 -8.05 12.37 -17.38
N LEU A 136 -7.57 11.17 -17.69
CA LEU A 136 -6.40 10.96 -18.55
C LEU A 136 -6.67 11.38 -20.01
N GLU A 137 -7.90 11.20 -20.48
CA GLU A 137 -8.36 11.64 -21.80
C GLU A 137 -8.40 13.18 -21.89
N LYS A 138 -8.93 13.88 -20.88
CA LYS A 138 -8.90 15.35 -20.82
C LYS A 138 -7.47 15.91 -20.84
N ARG A 139 -6.51 15.16 -20.29
CA ARG A 139 -5.08 15.51 -20.34
C ARG A 139 -4.41 15.14 -21.67
N GLY A 140 -5.13 14.50 -22.57
CA GLY A 140 -4.64 14.04 -23.86
C GLY A 140 -3.63 12.89 -23.77
N LEU A 141 -3.68 12.09 -22.70
CA LEU A 141 -2.79 10.93 -22.50
C LEU A 141 -3.40 9.64 -23.05
N LEU A 142 -4.72 9.49 -22.93
CA LEU A 142 -5.51 8.39 -23.47
C LEU A 142 -6.51 8.90 -24.50
N ARG A 143 -7.03 7.99 -25.29
CA ARG A 143 -8.21 8.19 -26.16
C ARG A 143 -9.08 6.97 -26.11
N ARG A 144 -10.40 7.20 -26.17
CA ARG A 144 -11.40 6.15 -26.37
C ARG A 144 -11.80 6.07 -27.83
N ARG A 145 -12.09 4.87 -28.29
CA ARG A 145 -12.72 4.62 -29.60
C ARG A 145 -13.67 3.46 -29.52
N THR A 146 -14.69 3.46 -30.36
CA THR A 146 -15.57 2.32 -30.51
C THR A 146 -14.81 1.15 -31.14
N HIS A 147 -15.08 -0.07 -30.68
CA HIS A 147 -14.53 -1.26 -31.29
C HIS A 147 -15.06 -1.40 -32.73
N PRO A 148 -14.21 -1.74 -33.73
CA PRO A 148 -14.63 -1.79 -35.13
C PRO A 148 -15.77 -2.79 -35.40
N ASP A 149 -15.76 -3.93 -34.70
CA ASP A 149 -16.69 -5.02 -34.94
C ASP A 149 -17.92 -5.01 -34.00
N ASP A 150 -17.93 -4.18 -32.95
CA ASP A 150 -19.03 -4.09 -32.00
C ASP A 150 -19.10 -2.69 -31.36
N ALA A 151 -20.08 -1.91 -31.77
CA ALA A 151 -20.30 -0.54 -31.27
C ALA A 151 -20.57 -0.42 -29.76
N ARG A 152 -20.89 -1.54 -29.07
CA ARG A 152 -21.08 -1.56 -27.62
C ARG A 152 -19.77 -1.66 -26.85
N ARG A 153 -18.68 -2.00 -27.51
CA ARG A 153 -17.36 -2.18 -26.93
C ARG A 153 -16.53 -0.90 -27.12
N VAL A 154 -15.86 -0.48 -26.07
CA VAL A 154 -15.01 0.70 -26.08
C VAL A 154 -13.57 0.28 -25.87
N LEU A 155 -12.71 0.65 -26.82
CA LEU A 155 -11.26 0.49 -26.71
C LEU A 155 -10.63 1.74 -26.12
N VAL A 156 -9.58 1.54 -25.32
CA VAL A 156 -8.72 2.60 -24.81
C VAL A 156 -7.31 2.39 -25.34
N SER A 157 -6.68 3.47 -25.76
CA SER A 157 -5.29 3.46 -26.24
C SER A 157 -4.54 4.70 -25.81
N LEU A 158 -3.20 4.58 -25.71
CA LEU A 158 -2.34 5.74 -25.49
C LEU A 158 -2.35 6.66 -26.72
N THR A 159 -2.40 7.95 -26.47
CA THR A 159 -2.06 8.94 -27.49
C THR A 159 -0.53 8.99 -27.69
N PRO A 160 -0.02 9.65 -28.75
CA PRO A 160 1.42 9.93 -28.87
C PRO A 160 2.01 10.64 -27.65
N LYS A 161 1.25 11.59 -27.06
CA LYS A 161 1.63 12.28 -25.80
C LYS A 161 1.70 11.30 -24.62
N GLY A 162 0.71 10.43 -24.45
CA GLY A 162 0.70 9.42 -23.40
C GLY A 162 1.87 8.44 -23.54
N ARG A 163 2.14 7.97 -24.77
CA ARG A 163 3.28 7.07 -25.03
C ARG A 163 4.61 7.75 -24.70
N LYS A 164 4.80 9.00 -25.12
CA LYS A 164 6.00 9.77 -24.79
C LYS A 164 6.19 9.92 -23.29
N LEU A 165 5.10 10.19 -22.55
CA LEU A 165 5.14 10.27 -21.09
C LEU A 165 5.60 8.94 -20.49
N MET A 166 5.03 7.79 -20.90
CA MET A 166 5.40 6.48 -20.36
C MET A 166 6.88 6.14 -20.62
N VAL A 167 7.39 6.43 -21.81
CA VAL A 167 8.80 6.19 -22.16
C VAL A 167 9.75 7.00 -21.27
N VAL A 168 9.38 8.24 -20.93
CA VAL A 168 10.20 9.11 -20.08
C VAL A 168 10.05 8.75 -18.59
N LEU A 169 8.84 8.43 -18.16
CA LEU A 169 8.53 8.23 -16.75
C LEU A 169 8.97 6.86 -16.22
N PHE A 170 8.85 5.82 -17.05
CA PHE A 170 9.11 4.44 -16.61
C PHE A 170 10.55 4.21 -16.11
N PRO A 171 11.62 4.72 -16.74
CA PRO A 171 12.97 4.59 -16.17
C PRO A 171 13.11 5.17 -14.78
N THR A 172 12.50 6.34 -14.51
CA THR A 172 12.51 6.95 -13.18
C THR A 172 11.70 6.13 -12.17
N PHE A 173 10.56 5.62 -12.61
CA PHE A 173 9.74 4.72 -11.79
C PHE A 173 10.52 3.45 -11.42
N ASN A 174 11.18 2.83 -12.37
CA ASN A 174 11.99 1.62 -12.14
C ASN A 174 13.25 1.89 -11.28
N ALA A 175 13.83 3.08 -11.36
CA ALA A 175 14.91 3.47 -10.46
C ALA A 175 14.43 3.52 -8.99
N GLU A 176 13.22 4.01 -8.72
CA GLU A 176 12.63 3.97 -7.38
C GLU A 176 12.27 2.54 -6.94
N GLU A 177 11.81 1.68 -7.85
CA GLU A 177 11.63 0.25 -7.54
C GLU A 177 12.97 -0.41 -7.14
N SER A 178 14.05 -0.04 -7.82
CA SER A 178 15.40 -0.50 -7.50
C SER A 178 15.85 -0.01 -6.13
N PHE A 179 15.60 1.27 -5.81
CA PHE A 179 15.90 1.87 -4.52
C PHE A 179 15.15 1.18 -3.37
N VAL A 180 13.84 0.96 -3.48
CA VAL A 180 13.05 0.33 -2.39
C VAL A 180 13.44 -1.13 -2.14
N THR A 181 14.16 -1.74 -3.05
CA THR A 181 14.65 -3.11 -2.93
C THR A 181 16.17 -3.22 -2.84
N GLU A 182 16.89 -2.10 -2.66
CA GLU A 182 18.36 -2.09 -2.68
C GLU A 182 19.02 -2.92 -1.58
N THR A 183 18.35 -3.04 -0.43
CA THR A 183 18.81 -3.87 0.70
C THR A 183 18.70 -5.37 0.45
N LEU A 184 18.01 -5.78 -0.61
CA LEU A 184 17.80 -7.18 -0.98
C LEU A 184 18.84 -7.61 -2.03
N SER A 185 19.48 -8.75 -1.81
CA SER A 185 20.26 -9.44 -2.82
C SER A 185 19.40 -9.90 -4.00
N ALA A 186 20.01 -10.21 -5.14
CA ALA A 186 19.29 -10.71 -6.31
C ALA A 186 18.50 -12.00 -6.01
N ALA A 187 19.04 -12.89 -5.17
CA ALA A 187 18.37 -14.12 -4.76
C ALA A 187 17.12 -13.85 -3.89
N GLU A 188 17.21 -12.88 -2.97
CA GLU A 188 16.08 -12.47 -2.13
C GLU A 188 14.99 -11.77 -2.95
N LYS A 189 15.34 -10.88 -3.89
CA LYS A 189 14.38 -10.28 -4.84
C LYS A 189 13.63 -11.34 -5.63
N ALA A 190 14.34 -12.32 -6.18
CA ALA A 190 13.72 -13.42 -6.93
C ALA A 190 12.82 -14.30 -6.05
N THR A 191 13.23 -14.55 -4.82
CA THR A 191 12.45 -15.34 -3.85
C THR A 191 11.18 -14.58 -3.42
N LEU A 192 11.31 -13.30 -3.09
CA LEU A 192 10.19 -12.43 -2.72
C LEU A 192 9.15 -12.38 -3.85
N ALA A 193 9.59 -12.09 -5.08
CA ALA A 193 8.70 -12.04 -6.24
C ALA A 193 7.96 -13.36 -6.47
N ARG A 194 8.65 -14.50 -6.35
CA ARG A 194 8.05 -15.84 -6.49
C ARG A 194 7.04 -16.12 -5.37
N THR A 195 7.36 -15.74 -4.14
CA THR A 195 6.50 -16.00 -2.97
C THR A 195 5.24 -15.15 -3.03
N LEU A 196 5.36 -13.86 -3.32
CA LEU A 196 4.21 -12.96 -3.48
C LEU A 196 3.29 -13.39 -4.62
N ARG A 197 3.84 -13.90 -5.73
CA ARG A 197 3.03 -14.46 -6.82
C ARG A 197 2.18 -15.64 -6.37
N LYS A 198 2.73 -16.54 -5.51
CA LYS A 198 1.93 -17.66 -4.95
C LYS A 198 0.78 -17.14 -4.09
N VAL A 199 1.02 -16.10 -3.28
CA VAL A 199 -0.02 -15.50 -2.45
C VAL A 199 -1.11 -14.87 -3.33
N ALA A 200 -0.72 -14.12 -4.38
CA ALA A 200 -1.66 -13.50 -5.30
C ALA A 200 -2.55 -14.57 -5.98
N LEU A 201 -1.95 -15.61 -6.56
CA LEU A 201 -2.68 -16.70 -7.21
C LEU A 201 -3.62 -17.48 -6.27
N GLN A 202 -3.37 -17.48 -4.98
CA GLN A 202 -4.24 -18.15 -4.00
C GLN A 202 -5.56 -17.39 -3.78
N VAL A 203 -5.57 -16.07 -3.96
CA VAL A 203 -6.72 -15.20 -3.66
C VAL A 203 -7.40 -14.66 -4.92
N GLU A 204 -6.75 -14.72 -6.07
CA GLU A 204 -7.37 -14.37 -7.35
C GLU A 204 -8.33 -15.47 -7.78
N PRO A 205 -9.62 -15.16 -8.00
CA PRO A 205 -10.52 -16.13 -8.61
C PRO A 205 -10.04 -16.43 -10.03
N GLY A 206 -9.85 -17.72 -10.35
CA GLY A 206 -9.45 -18.20 -11.67
C GLY A 206 -10.46 -17.83 -12.78
#